data_d5d0e5b775a6f49f93a53fddba752f68
#
_entry.id   d5d0e5b775a6f49f93a53fddba752f68
#
_cell.length_a   1.000
_cell.length_b   1.000
_cell.length_c   1.000
_cell.angle_alpha   90.00
_cell.angle_beta   90.00
_cell.angle_gamma   90.00
#
_symmetry.space_group_name_H-M   'P 1'
#
loop_
_entity.id
_entity.type
_entity.pdbx_description
1 polymer ?
#
loop_
_entity_poly.entity_id
_entity_poly.type
_entity_poly.pdbx_seq_one_letter_code
_entity_poly.pdbx_strand_id
1 'polypeptide(L)'
;MPQMGPPGRKNDFKKPKNAKQTFTRILKYMGKNKLFLIVVFIMLILSTVCNIAASYCLKPILNDVAAAIKAGTFMDEGIKTLVKNLIKLSILYVGASLFSFAQSKIMVTLAYKTTNLIRKDLFDHMQTLPLRFFDSKTHGEIMSRFTNDVDNVQMMLEQSMVQLVSSAFTFVGIVAMMIVLSPTLFAFALIFLIIMLITVSQIGKKSRKYFRLQQKNLGVMNGNIEESVEGMKVIKVFNHEQQAFDEFEETNESFRKAATNANFFSGIMGPCSTGINNASYATIALVGGLLALTGSLDIGTFFTFLSYSKQFTQPINQIANQMNTVFSALAGAERVFEIMDMSPEIDDGTVTLSEEKTADGKKWFWLDGDKKIPVEGKVVFEDVDFSYVPEKQVLKDINLYAKPGQKIAFVGSTGAGKTTITNLINRFYDIERGSITYDSIDIKRIKKDDLRKSLAIVLQDTHMFTGTIMDNIRYGRLNATDEECIAAAKLASAHSFIRRLPEGYNTVITGDGGNLSQGQRQLLAIARAAVADPPVMILDEATSSIDTRTELHIEHGMDRLMIGRTVFVIAHRLSTVRNSNAIMVLEHGEIIERGDHDALMAQKGRYYELCTGKAKLS
;
A
#
# COMPACT_ATOMS: atom_id res chain seq x y z
N MET A 1 -25.74 9.08 2.66
CA MET A 1 -24.39 9.57 2.28
C MET A 1 -24.34 9.63 0.77
N PRO A 2 -23.87 10.70 0.11
CA PRO A 2 -23.62 10.62 -1.31
C PRO A 2 -22.47 9.63 -1.50
N GLN A 3 -22.72 8.52 -2.18
CA GLN A 3 -21.70 7.60 -2.64
C GLN A 3 -20.75 8.40 -3.52
N MET A 4 -19.57 8.74 -2.97
CA MET A 4 -18.42 9.05 -3.81
C MET A 4 -18.10 7.76 -4.56
N GLY A 5 -18.35 7.76 -5.86
CA GLY A 5 -17.89 6.71 -6.75
C GLY A 5 -16.39 6.46 -6.51
N PRO A 6 -15.91 5.23 -6.69
CA PRO A 6 -14.52 4.90 -6.44
C PRO A 6 -13.63 5.89 -7.20
N PRO A 7 -12.62 6.48 -6.56
CA PRO A 7 -11.69 7.36 -7.24
C PRO A 7 -11.00 6.51 -8.31
N GLY A 8 -11.35 6.77 -9.57
CA GLY A 8 -10.71 6.15 -10.71
C GLY A 8 -9.21 6.17 -10.47
N ARG A 9 -8.54 5.02 -10.56
CA ARG A 9 -7.09 4.86 -10.45
C ARG A 9 -6.42 5.90 -11.34
N LYS A 10 -6.15 7.07 -10.79
CA LYS A 10 -5.20 8.01 -11.39
C LYS A 10 -3.82 7.36 -11.26
N ASN A 11 -3.49 6.48 -12.20
CA ASN A 11 -2.12 6.18 -12.54
C ASN A 11 -1.52 7.44 -13.20
N ASP A 12 -1.54 8.53 -12.47
CA ASP A 12 -0.70 9.67 -12.79
C ASP A 12 0.73 9.22 -12.53
N PHE A 13 1.51 9.07 -13.58
CA PHE A 13 2.97 9.13 -13.53
C PHE A 13 3.37 10.52 -13.03
N LYS A 14 3.05 10.81 -11.77
CA LYS A 14 3.54 12.02 -11.11
C LYS A 14 5.04 11.83 -10.96
N LYS A 15 5.78 12.72 -11.60
CA LYS A 15 7.21 12.84 -11.31
C LYS A 15 7.35 13.03 -9.80
N PRO A 16 8.30 12.32 -9.15
CA PRO A 16 8.53 12.52 -7.73
C PRO A 16 8.80 14.00 -7.45
N LYS A 17 8.16 14.56 -6.44
CA LYS A 17 8.32 15.97 -6.05
C LYS A 17 9.75 16.23 -5.54
N ASN A 18 10.29 15.28 -4.75
CA ASN A 18 11.58 15.37 -4.08
C ASN A 18 12.49 14.16 -4.39
N ALA A 19 12.69 13.86 -5.70
CA ALA A 19 13.46 12.69 -6.16
C ALA A 19 14.83 12.54 -5.46
N LYS A 20 15.57 13.65 -5.26
CA LYS A 20 16.89 13.62 -4.62
C LYS A 20 16.83 13.19 -3.17
N GLN A 21 15.87 13.71 -2.41
CA GLN A 21 15.70 13.38 -0.98
C GLN A 21 15.27 11.92 -0.82
N THR A 22 14.28 11.49 -1.61
CA THR A 22 13.78 10.11 -1.63
C THR A 22 14.90 9.12 -1.97
N PHE A 23 15.68 9.42 -3.01
CA PHE A 23 16.82 8.60 -3.40
C PHE A 23 17.89 8.51 -2.30
N THR A 24 18.23 9.64 -1.67
CA THR A 24 19.18 9.65 -0.56
C THR A 24 18.68 8.83 0.63
N ARG A 25 17.38 8.85 0.91
CA ARG A 25 16.77 8.05 1.97
C ARG A 25 16.84 6.55 1.66
N ILE A 26 16.56 6.14 0.43
CA ILE A 26 16.74 4.74 -0.02
C ILE A 26 18.21 4.32 0.15
N LEU A 27 19.16 5.15 -0.28
CA LEU A 27 20.59 4.88 -0.10
C LEU A 27 20.97 4.76 1.38
N LYS A 28 20.33 5.51 2.28
CA LYS A 28 20.56 5.39 3.73
C LYS A 28 20.10 4.04 4.27
N TYR A 29 18.97 3.48 3.77
CA TYR A 29 18.54 2.12 4.08
C TYR A 29 19.56 1.08 3.60
N MET A 30 20.10 1.24 2.38
CA MET A 30 21.18 0.41 1.87
C MET A 30 22.49 0.61 2.64
N GLY A 31 22.72 1.80 3.19
CA GLY A 31 23.95 2.20 3.87
C GLY A 31 24.29 1.40 5.13
N LYS A 32 23.35 0.64 5.68
CA LYS A 32 23.64 -0.35 6.73
C LYS A 32 24.59 -1.46 6.22
N ASN A 33 24.74 -1.62 4.90
CA ASN A 33 25.57 -2.62 4.22
C ASN A 33 26.56 -1.97 3.24
N LYS A 34 27.25 -0.88 3.62
CA LYS A 34 28.17 -0.10 2.77
C LYS A 34 29.23 -0.94 2.06
N LEU A 35 29.76 -1.96 2.74
CA LEU A 35 30.78 -2.84 2.17
C LEU A 35 30.27 -3.58 0.94
N PHE A 36 29.03 -4.11 0.99
CA PHE A 36 28.43 -4.80 -0.16
C PHE A 36 28.23 -3.86 -1.35
N LEU A 37 27.84 -2.59 -1.13
CA LEU A 37 27.72 -1.59 -2.20
C LEU A 37 29.07 -1.32 -2.87
N ILE A 38 30.14 -1.17 -2.09
CA ILE A 38 31.49 -0.96 -2.62
C ILE A 38 31.93 -2.18 -3.46
N VAL A 39 31.69 -3.40 -2.96
CA VAL A 39 32.01 -4.63 -3.69
C VAL A 39 31.24 -4.71 -5.01
N VAL A 40 29.92 -4.42 -5.00
CA VAL A 40 29.09 -4.38 -6.21
C VAL A 40 29.66 -3.39 -7.23
N PHE A 41 30.04 -2.19 -6.79
CA PHE A 41 30.61 -1.16 -7.66
C PHE A 41 31.94 -1.59 -8.27
N ILE A 42 32.83 -2.20 -7.48
CA ILE A 42 34.12 -2.75 -7.97
C ILE A 42 33.86 -3.87 -8.99
N MET A 43 32.98 -4.82 -8.69
CA MET A 43 32.66 -5.92 -9.63
C MET A 43 32.03 -5.40 -10.93
N LEU A 44 31.23 -4.35 -10.87
CA LEU A 44 30.63 -3.69 -12.03
C LEU A 44 31.75 -3.07 -12.92
N ILE A 45 32.68 -2.33 -12.32
CA ILE A 45 33.79 -1.74 -13.05
C ILE A 45 34.66 -2.85 -13.69
N LEU A 46 35.02 -3.89 -12.94
CA LEU A 46 35.82 -5.00 -13.43
C LEU A 46 35.13 -5.73 -14.60
N SER A 47 33.84 -6.02 -14.47
CA SER A 47 33.05 -6.64 -15.55
C SER A 47 33.04 -5.76 -16.81
N THR A 48 32.81 -4.45 -16.65
CA THR A 48 32.77 -3.50 -17.77
C THR A 48 34.12 -3.37 -18.43
N VAL A 49 35.22 -3.26 -17.67
CA VAL A 49 36.58 -3.18 -18.19
C VAL A 49 36.95 -4.47 -18.94
N CYS A 50 36.62 -5.65 -18.39
CA CYS A 50 36.85 -6.93 -19.06
C CYS A 50 36.11 -7.01 -20.41
N ASN A 51 34.85 -6.56 -20.48
CA ASN A 51 34.08 -6.56 -21.73
C ASN A 51 34.67 -5.61 -22.79
N ILE A 52 35.07 -4.41 -22.39
CA ILE A 52 35.72 -3.43 -23.30
C ILE A 52 37.08 -3.95 -23.76
N ALA A 53 37.89 -4.50 -22.84
CA ALA A 53 39.18 -5.08 -23.16
C ALA A 53 39.05 -6.30 -24.07
N ALA A 54 38.04 -7.15 -23.88
CA ALA A 54 37.76 -8.29 -24.75
C ALA A 54 37.49 -7.83 -26.20
N SER A 55 36.66 -6.77 -26.37
CA SER A 55 36.44 -6.18 -27.70
C SER A 55 37.72 -5.58 -28.31
N TYR A 56 38.60 -4.98 -27.50
CA TYR A 56 39.90 -4.47 -27.96
C TYR A 56 40.87 -5.58 -28.39
N CYS A 57 40.81 -6.78 -27.78
CA CYS A 57 41.66 -7.92 -28.15
C CYS A 57 41.46 -8.38 -29.60
N LEU A 58 40.38 -7.98 -30.28
CA LEU A 58 40.20 -8.22 -31.72
C LEU A 58 41.29 -7.54 -32.55
N LYS A 59 41.79 -6.37 -32.13
CA LYS A 59 42.86 -5.64 -32.86
C LYS A 59 44.16 -6.46 -32.99
N PRO A 60 44.80 -6.88 -31.88
CA PRO A 60 46.03 -7.68 -32.02
C PRO A 60 45.78 -9.03 -32.70
N ILE A 61 44.62 -9.69 -32.43
CA ILE A 61 44.30 -10.98 -33.07
C ILE A 61 44.31 -10.85 -34.59
N LEU A 62 43.61 -9.85 -35.12
CA LEU A 62 43.51 -9.68 -36.58
C LEU A 62 44.80 -9.17 -37.22
N ASN A 63 45.55 -8.31 -36.53
CA ASN A 63 46.84 -7.83 -37.03
C ASN A 63 47.90 -8.93 -37.06
N ASP A 64 47.97 -9.75 -36.00
CA ASP A 64 48.90 -10.88 -35.93
C ASP A 64 48.62 -11.92 -37.03
N VAL A 65 47.30 -12.23 -37.23
CA VAL A 65 46.87 -13.14 -38.32
C VAL A 65 47.22 -12.56 -39.69
N ALA A 66 46.96 -11.29 -39.94
CA ALA A 66 47.23 -10.64 -41.20
C ALA A 66 48.76 -10.59 -41.47
N ALA A 67 49.58 -10.35 -40.45
CA ALA A 67 51.06 -10.36 -40.55
C ALA A 67 51.60 -11.76 -40.85
N ALA A 68 51.09 -12.79 -40.15
CA ALA A 68 51.46 -14.18 -40.35
C ALA A 68 51.13 -14.71 -41.77
N ILE A 69 49.95 -14.30 -42.30
CA ILE A 69 49.59 -14.64 -43.69
C ILE A 69 50.51 -13.98 -44.70
N LYS A 70 50.82 -12.67 -44.50
CA LYS A 70 51.76 -11.96 -45.38
C LYS A 70 53.20 -12.56 -45.36
N ALA A 71 53.62 -13.03 -44.19
CA ALA A 71 54.93 -13.66 -44.02
C ALA A 71 54.97 -15.14 -44.44
N GLY A 72 53.86 -15.78 -44.79
CA GLY A 72 53.81 -17.20 -45.13
C GLY A 72 53.99 -18.16 -43.93
N THR A 73 54.07 -17.65 -42.71
CA THR A 73 54.34 -18.40 -41.46
C THR A 73 53.08 -18.74 -40.66
N PHE A 74 51.93 -18.63 -41.29
CA PHE A 74 50.63 -18.78 -40.58
C PHE A 74 50.49 -20.18 -39.95
N MET A 75 50.90 -21.25 -40.64
CA MET A 75 50.72 -22.61 -40.12
C MET A 75 51.68 -22.95 -38.96
N ASP A 76 52.82 -22.29 -38.82
CA ASP A 76 53.78 -22.59 -37.77
C ASP A 76 53.68 -21.69 -36.54
N GLU A 77 53.80 -20.39 -36.73
CA GLU A 77 53.78 -19.41 -35.64
C GLU A 77 52.44 -18.69 -35.51
N GLY A 78 51.70 -18.47 -36.63
CA GLY A 78 50.45 -17.76 -36.66
C GLY A 78 49.39 -18.47 -35.83
N ILE A 79 49.26 -19.79 -35.93
CA ILE A 79 48.31 -20.59 -35.15
C ILE A 79 48.62 -20.51 -33.66
N LYS A 80 49.88 -20.60 -33.23
CA LYS A 80 50.27 -20.50 -31.81
C LYS A 80 49.91 -19.14 -31.23
N THR A 81 50.16 -18.06 -31.97
CA THR A 81 49.81 -16.69 -31.56
C THR A 81 48.31 -16.49 -31.51
N LEU A 82 47.56 -17.01 -32.48
CA LEU A 82 46.12 -16.99 -32.51
C LEU A 82 45.51 -17.70 -31.28
N VAL A 83 45.96 -18.94 -30.98
CA VAL A 83 45.50 -19.71 -29.82
C VAL A 83 45.79 -18.96 -28.51
N LYS A 84 47.02 -18.38 -28.38
CA LYS A 84 47.37 -17.57 -27.20
C LYS A 84 46.44 -16.38 -27.02
N ASN A 85 46.09 -15.66 -28.08
CA ASN A 85 45.22 -14.52 -28.05
C ASN A 85 43.75 -14.92 -27.81
N LEU A 86 43.29 -16.07 -28.35
CA LEU A 86 41.96 -16.62 -28.05
C LEU A 86 41.82 -17.06 -26.59
N ILE A 87 42.88 -17.62 -25.98
CA ILE A 87 42.89 -17.93 -24.55
C ILE A 87 42.74 -16.65 -23.71
N LYS A 88 43.49 -15.57 -24.04
CA LYS A 88 43.34 -14.27 -23.36
C LYS A 88 41.90 -13.73 -23.47
N LEU A 89 41.34 -13.78 -24.68
CA LEU A 89 39.95 -13.35 -24.92
C LEU A 89 38.96 -14.16 -24.09
N SER A 90 39.14 -15.50 -24.04
CA SER A 90 38.30 -16.38 -23.23
C SER A 90 38.37 -16.06 -21.73
N ILE A 91 39.58 -15.81 -21.21
CA ILE A 91 39.78 -15.41 -19.81
C ILE A 91 39.05 -14.11 -19.50
N LEU A 92 39.10 -13.11 -20.40
CA LEU A 92 38.40 -11.83 -20.22
C LEU A 92 36.87 -12.02 -20.19
N TYR A 93 36.30 -12.81 -21.10
CA TYR A 93 34.85 -13.07 -21.10
C TYR A 93 34.38 -13.90 -19.91
N VAL A 94 35.15 -14.92 -19.51
CA VAL A 94 34.86 -15.71 -18.31
C VAL A 94 34.95 -14.81 -17.07
N GLY A 95 36.00 -13.97 -16.99
CA GLY A 95 36.12 -12.99 -15.90
C GLY A 95 34.97 -12.01 -15.86
N ALA A 96 34.59 -11.43 -16.99
CA ALA A 96 33.42 -10.53 -17.08
C ALA A 96 32.12 -11.19 -16.60
N SER A 97 31.92 -12.45 -17.01
CA SER A 97 30.74 -13.23 -16.62
C SER A 97 30.71 -13.54 -15.13
N LEU A 98 31.85 -13.93 -14.55
CA LEU A 98 31.98 -14.21 -13.12
C LEU A 98 31.73 -12.94 -12.26
N PHE A 99 32.34 -11.81 -12.67
CA PHE A 99 32.12 -10.53 -11.99
C PHE A 99 30.67 -10.07 -12.08
N SER A 100 30.04 -10.21 -13.25
CA SER A 100 28.61 -9.89 -13.45
C SER A 100 27.70 -10.78 -12.61
N PHE A 101 27.99 -12.08 -12.55
CA PHE A 101 27.22 -13.02 -11.71
C PHE A 101 27.35 -12.67 -10.21
N ALA A 102 28.59 -12.46 -9.73
CA ALA A 102 28.84 -12.10 -8.34
C ALA A 102 28.13 -10.78 -7.96
N GLN A 103 28.26 -9.77 -8.81
CA GLN A 103 27.57 -8.49 -8.67
C GLN A 103 26.05 -8.65 -8.58
N SER A 104 25.44 -9.39 -9.52
CA SER A 104 23.99 -9.60 -9.54
C SER A 104 23.51 -10.33 -8.28
N LYS A 105 24.21 -11.38 -7.85
CA LYS A 105 23.86 -12.14 -6.63
C LYS A 105 23.90 -11.26 -5.38
N ILE A 106 24.92 -10.43 -5.24
CA ILE A 106 25.07 -9.51 -4.10
C ILE A 106 23.95 -8.44 -4.15
N MET A 107 23.68 -7.89 -5.34
CA MET A 107 22.70 -6.81 -5.50
C MET A 107 21.29 -7.29 -5.23
N VAL A 108 20.88 -8.47 -5.71
CA VAL A 108 19.61 -9.10 -5.38
C VAL A 108 19.46 -9.24 -3.87
N THR A 109 20.45 -9.82 -3.19
CA THR A 109 20.42 -10.00 -1.74
C THR A 109 20.28 -8.67 -1.00
N LEU A 110 20.99 -7.63 -1.44
CA LEU A 110 20.92 -6.30 -0.85
C LEU A 110 19.56 -5.63 -1.08
N ALA A 111 19.00 -5.75 -2.28
CA ALA A 111 17.69 -5.22 -2.62
C ALA A 111 16.60 -5.82 -1.73
N TYR A 112 16.54 -7.16 -1.60
CA TYR A 112 15.57 -7.84 -0.73
C TYR A 112 15.73 -7.49 0.75
N LYS A 113 16.97 -7.39 1.26
CA LYS A 113 17.20 -6.93 2.64
C LYS A 113 16.71 -5.50 2.86
N THR A 114 16.97 -4.61 1.91
CA THR A 114 16.55 -3.20 2.00
C THR A 114 15.04 -3.06 1.96
N THR A 115 14.35 -3.74 1.05
CA THR A 115 12.90 -3.67 0.94
C THR A 115 12.19 -4.34 2.11
N ASN A 116 12.76 -5.42 2.65
CA ASN A 116 12.24 -6.03 3.88
C ASN A 116 12.30 -5.05 5.07
N LEU A 117 13.41 -4.30 5.22
CA LEU A 117 13.51 -3.26 6.26
C LEU A 117 12.47 -2.15 6.04
N ILE A 118 12.30 -1.68 4.80
CA ILE A 118 11.30 -0.66 4.47
C ILE A 118 9.88 -1.15 4.79
N ARG A 119 9.53 -2.41 4.43
CA ARG A 119 8.22 -2.99 4.77
C ARG A 119 7.99 -3.09 6.26
N LYS A 120 9.03 -3.52 7.01
CA LYS A 120 8.96 -3.63 8.46
C LYS A 120 8.75 -2.26 9.09
N ASP A 121 9.59 -1.29 8.77
CA ASP A 121 9.49 0.07 9.32
C ASP A 121 8.14 0.73 8.95
N LEU A 122 7.65 0.50 7.72
CA LEU A 122 6.33 0.98 7.28
C LEU A 122 5.21 0.34 8.11
N PHE A 123 5.26 -0.98 8.33
CA PHE A 123 4.24 -1.69 9.10
C PHE A 123 4.26 -1.26 10.58
N ASP A 124 5.44 -1.21 11.19
CA ASP A 124 5.60 -0.80 12.58
C ASP A 124 5.08 0.65 12.79
N HIS A 125 5.44 1.55 11.86
CA HIS A 125 4.96 2.94 11.94
C HIS A 125 3.46 3.06 11.72
N MET A 126 2.90 2.29 10.77
CA MET A 126 1.46 2.31 10.48
C MET A 126 0.62 1.93 11.71
N GLN A 127 1.12 1.03 12.59
CA GLN A 127 0.43 0.68 13.83
C GLN A 127 0.33 1.84 14.83
N THR A 128 1.17 2.86 14.68
CA THR A 128 1.17 4.05 15.56
C THR A 128 0.30 5.19 15.03
N LEU A 129 -0.25 5.08 13.81
CA LEU A 129 -1.02 6.15 13.20
C LEU A 129 -2.44 6.27 13.78
N PRO A 130 -2.99 7.49 13.84
CA PRO A 130 -4.35 7.71 14.32
C PRO A 130 -5.40 7.09 13.37
N LEU A 131 -6.56 6.72 13.91
CA LEU A 131 -7.66 6.10 13.14
C LEU A 131 -8.10 6.97 11.94
N ARG A 132 -7.99 8.30 12.06
CA ARG A 132 -8.25 9.26 10.97
C ARG A 132 -7.49 8.95 9.68
N PHE A 133 -6.28 8.39 9.78
CA PHE A 133 -5.53 7.96 8.60
C PHE A 133 -6.24 6.82 7.86
N PHE A 134 -6.71 5.80 8.60
CA PHE A 134 -7.39 4.63 8.04
C PHE A 134 -8.76 4.99 7.46
N ASP A 135 -9.49 5.88 8.11
CA ASP A 135 -10.80 6.36 7.62
C ASP A 135 -10.69 7.23 6.36
N SER A 136 -9.54 7.89 6.16
CA SER A 136 -9.28 8.75 4.99
C SER A 136 -8.77 8.00 3.77
N LYS A 137 -8.40 6.72 3.89
CA LYS A 137 -7.76 5.91 2.86
C LYS A 137 -8.54 4.63 2.59
N THR A 138 -8.55 4.17 1.33
CA THR A 138 -9.09 2.85 1.03
C THR A 138 -8.09 1.75 1.39
N HIS A 139 -8.58 0.56 1.77
CA HIS A 139 -7.74 -0.61 2.04
C HIS A 139 -6.82 -0.93 0.86
N GLY A 140 -7.33 -0.83 -0.38
CA GLY A 140 -6.55 -1.06 -1.59
C GLY A 140 -5.42 -0.04 -1.78
N GLU A 141 -5.62 1.23 -1.39
CA GLU A 141 -4.58 2.24 -1.42
C GLU A 141 -3.45 1.90 -0.44
N ILE A 142 -3.79 1.54 0.80
CA ILE A 142 -2.81 1.16 1.82
C ILE A 142 -2.04 -0.09 1.38
N MET A 143 -2.74 -1.15 0.93
CA MET A 143 -2.11 -2.38 0.46
C MET A 143 -1.18 -2.15 -0.72
N SER A 144 -1.53 -1.24 -1.64
CA SER A 144 -0.66 -0.89 -2.78
C SER A 144 0.68 -0.28 -2.34
N ARG A 145 0.78 0.35 -1.15
CA ARG A 145 2.06 0.84 -0.61
C ARG A 145 2.98 -0.31 -0.22
N PHE A 146 2.41 -1.39 0.41
CA PHE A 146 3.19 -2.57 0.83
C PHE A 146 3.63 -3.46 -0.33
N THR A 147 2.82 -3.51 -1.39
CA THR A 147 3.05 -4.35 -2.56
C THR A 147 3.70 -3.53 -3.69
N ASN A 148 2.90 -2.91 -4.54
CA ASN A 148 3.35 -2.28 -5.78
C ASN A 148 4.46 -1.22 -5.58
N ASP A 149 4.32 -0.35 -4.57
CA ASP A 149 5.27 0.74 -4.36
C ASP A 149 6.62 0.22 -3.86
N VAL A 150 6.63 -0.74 -2.92
CA VAL A 150 7.86 -1.35 -2.42
C VAL A 150 8.49 -2.28 -3.47
N ASP A 151 7.68 -3.01 -4.26
CA ASP A 151 8.18 -3.86 -5.36
C ASP A 151 8.84 -3.04 -6.47
N ASN A 152 8.30 -1.85 -6.77
CA ASN A 152 8.94 -0.91 -7.70
C ASN A 152 10.32 -0.46 -7.18
N VAL A 153 10.44 -0.18 -5.87
CA VAL A 153 11.73 0.13 -5.24
C VAL A 153 12.69 -1.06 -5.36
N GLN A 154 12.21 -2.27 -5.13
CA GLN A 154 13.01 -3.49 -5.27
C GLN A 154 13.56 -3.64 -6.69
N MET A 155 12.70 -3.55 -7.72
CA MET A 155 13.11 -3.63 -9.13
C MET A 155 14.11 -2.54 -9.50
N MET A 156 13.93 -1.32 -9.01
CA MET A 156 14.88 -0.24 -9.21
C MET A 156 16.25 -0.60 -8.62
N LEU A 157 16.31 -1.08 -7.41
CA LEU A 157 17.55 -1.44 -6.74
C LEU A 157 18.23 -2.64 -7.39
N GLU A 158 17.48 -3.69 -7.69
CA GLU A 158 17.98 -4.95 -8.20
C GLU A 158 18.52 -4.83 -9.63
N GLN A 159 17.81 -4.14 -10.51
CA GLN A 159 18.10 -4.12 -11.94
C GLN A 159 18.44 -2.73 -12.45
N SER A 160 17.57 -1.73 -12.22
CA SER A 160 17.68 -0.45 -12.92
C SER A 160 18.92 0.34 -12.54
N MET A 161 19.28 0.38 -11.25
CA MET A 161 20.45 1.09 -10.76
C MET A 161 21.75 0.48 -11.32
N VAL A 162 21.84 -0.84 -11.26
CA VAL A 162 23.00 -1.58 -11.80
C VAL A 162 23.14 -1.34 -13.29
N GLN A 163 22.03 -1.46 -14.03
CA GLN A 163 22.01 -1.30 -15.48
C GLN A 163 22.34 0.13 -15.91
N LEU A 164 21.83 1.15 -15.20
CA LEU A 164 22.15 2.56 -15.48
C LEU A 164 23.64 2.84 -15.30
N VAL A 165 24.21 2.41 -14.18
CA VAL A 165 25.64 2.62 -13.89
C VAL A 165 26.50 1.85 -14.86
N SER A 166 26.19 0.57 -15.12
CA SER A 166 26.93 -0.25 -16.11
C SER A 166 26.86 0.35 -17.50
N SER A 167 25.68 0.78 -17.95
CA SER A 167 25.52 1.39 -19.27
C SER A 167 26.28 2.72 -19.40
N ALA A 168 26.30 3.53 -18.35
CA ALA A 168 27.06 4.78 -18.34
C ALA A 168 28.58 4.51 -18.46
N PHE A 169 29.11 3.58 -17.68
CA PHE A 169 30.56 3.19 -17.77
C PHE A 169 30.88 2.56 -19.12
N THR A 170 30.02 1.67 -19.63
CA THR A 170 30.21 1.04 -20.96
C THR A 170 30.21 2.10 -22.05
N PHE A 171 29.25 3.05 -22.02
CA PHE A 171 29.20 4.14 -23.02
C PHE A 171 30.46 4.99 -23.00
N VAL A 172 30.88 5.45 -21.82
CA VAL A 172 32.11 6.27 -21.67
C VAL A 172 33.35 5.49 -22.13
N GLY A 173 33.43 4.22 -21.76
CA GLY A 173 34.54 3.37 -22.15
C GLY A 173 34.61 3.11 -23.66
N ILE A 174 33.47 2.82 -24.31
CA ILE A 174 33.40 2.65 -25.77
C ILE A 174 33.79 3.95 -26.49
N VAL A 175 33.25 5.10 -26.06
CA VAL A 175 33.58 6.42 -26.63
C VAL A 175 35.08 6.69 -26.52
N ALA A 176 35.68 6.48 -25.35
CA ALA A 176 37.11 6.66 -25.14
C ALA A 176 37.93 5.77 -26.08
N MET A 177 37.58 4.48 -26.20
CA MET A 177 38.28 3.53 -27.09
C MET A 177 38.11 3.88 -28.57
N MET A 178 36.92 4.35 -28.99
CA MET A 178 36.70 4.78 -30.38
C MET A 178 37.54 6.01 -30.73
N ILE A 179 37.68 6.98 -29.83
CA ILE A 179 38.53 8.16 -30.02
C ILE A 179 40.02 7.74 -30.13
N VAL A 180 40.48 6.85 -29.26
CA VAL A 180 41.87 6.35 -29.26
C VAL A 180 42.19 5.54 -30.52
N LEU A 181 41.24 4.74 -31.02
CA LEU A 181 41.41 3.91 -32.21
C LEU A 181 41.47 4.73 -33.51
N SER A 182 40.51 5.62 -33.73
CA SER A 182 40.45 6.48 -34.92
C SER A 182 39.51 7.67 -34.68
N PRO A 183 40.04 8.90 -34.45
CA PRO A 183 39.23 10.11 -34.32
C PRO A 183 38.40 10.41 -35.58
N THR A 184 38.93 10.08 -36.75
CA THR A 184 38.24 10.29 -38.03
C THR A 184 36.95 9.45 -38.11
N LEU A 185 37.04 8.14 -37.84
CA LEU A 185 35.85 7.28 -37.86
C LEU A 185 34.88 7.62 -36.73
N PHE A 186 35.40 8.11 -35.59
CA PHE A 186 34.55 8.58 -34.49
C PHE A 186 33.70 9.79 -34.86
N ALA A 187 34.25 10.72 -35.68
CA ALA A 187 33.47 11.87 -36.16
C ALA A 187 32.24 11.43 -36.98
N PHE A 188 32.36 10.42 -37.84
CA PHE A 188 31.22 9.84 -38.56
C PHE A 188 30.21 9.16 -37.59
N ALA A 189 30.71 8.37 -36.63
CA ALA A 189 29.84 7.76 -35.62
C ALA A 189 29.04 8.80 -34.81
N LEU A 190 29.68 9.93 -34.48
CA LEU A 190 29.06 11.04 -33.73
C LEU A 190 27.91 11.70 -34.52
N ILE A 191 28.05 11.87 -35.84
CA ILE A 191 26.98 12.40 -36.70
C ILE A 191 25.73 11.51 -36.60
N PHE A 192 25.90 10.19 -36.75
CA PHE A 192 24.81 9.23 -36.65
C PHE A 192 24.20 9.18 -35.23
N LEU A 193 25.02 9.36 -34.19
CA LEU A 193 24.53 9.50 -32.82
C LEU A 193 23.58 10.71 -32.67
N ILE A 194 23.97 11.86 -33.20
CA ILE A 194 23.14 13.08 -33.14
C ILE A 194 21.81 12.85 -33.89
N ILE A 195 21.86 12.27 -35.10
CA ILE A 195 20.66 11.91 -35.87
C ILE A 195 19.76 10.98 -35.07
N MET A 196 20.33 9.96 -34.42
CA MET A 196 19.60 9.03 -33.59
C MET A 196 18.93 9.71 -32.39
N LEU A 197 19.65 10.56 -31.65
CA LEU A 197 19.10 11.29 -30.50
C LEU A 197 17.92 12.21 -30.90
N ILE A 198 18.03 12.89 -32.04
CA ILE A 198 16.95 13.73 -32.59
C ILE A 198 15.73 12.85 -32.91
N THR A 199 15.94 11.75 -33.65
CA THR A 199 14.88 10.83 -34.08
C THR A 199 14.16 10.20 -32.86
N VAL A 200 14.92 9.67 -31.91
CA VAL A 200 14.39 9.07 -30.67
C VAL A 200 13.60 10.12 -29.85
N SER A 201 14.12 11.35 -29.76
CA SER A 201 13.43 12.45 -29.05
C SER A 201 12.09 12.80 -29.70
N GLN A 202 12.03 12.89 -31.02
CA GLN A 202 10.79 13.23 -31.76
C GLN A 202 9.76 12.10 -31.66
N ILE A 203 10.15 10.85 -31.89
CA ILE A 203 9.28 9.68 -31.75
C ILE A 203 8.80 9.57 -30.31
N GLY A 204 9.68 9.74 -29.34
CA GLY A 204 9.37 9.66 -27.93
C GLY A 204 8.39 10.73 -27.45
N LYS A 205 8.40 11.93 -28.03
CA LYS A 205 7.39 12.98 -27.75
C LYS A 205 6.00 12.56 -28.23
N LYS A 206 5.90 12.02 -29.45
CA LYS A 206 4.63 11.50 -30.01
C LYS A 206 4.13 10.29 -29.23
N SER A 207 4.99 9.32 -28.98
CA SER A 207 4.67 8.14 -28.18
C SER A 207 4.09 8.52 -26.82
N ARG A 208 4.73 9.41 -26.06
CA ARG A 208 4.23 9.90 -24.76
C ARG A 208 2.86 10.55 -24.84
N LYS A 209 2.57 11.31 -25.92
CA LYS A 209 1.25 11.92 -26.12
C LYS A 209 0.17 10.85 -26.26
N TYR A 210 0.41 9.85 -27.11
CA TYR A 210 -0.59 8.81 -27.37
C TYR A 210 -0.71 7.81 -26.21
N PHE A 211 0.38 7.49 -25.49
CA PHE A 211 0.29 6.70 -24.27
C PHE A 211 -0.56 7.38 -23.18
N ARG A 212 -0.45 8.70 -23.03
CA ARG A 212 -1.31 9.44 -22.10
C ARG A 212 -2.78 9.38 -22.51
N LEU A 213 -3.05 9.50 -23.81
CA LEU A 213 -4.41 9.38 -24.35
C LEU A 213 -4.96 7.96 -24.16
N GLN A 214 -4.14 6.95 -24.42
CA GLN A 214 -4.48 5.54 -24.19
C GLN A 214 -4.84 5.30 -22.72
N GLN A 215 -4.03 5.79 -21.77
CA GLN A 215 -4.31 5.62 -20.35
C GLN A 215 -5.59 6.33 -19.91
N LYS A 216 -5.86 7.53 -20.48
CA LYS A 216 -7.11 8.23 -20.22
C LYS A 216 -8.31 7.41 -20.71
N ASN A 217 -8.26 6.94 -21.94
CA ASN A 217 -9.37 6.18 -22.54
C ASN A 217 -9.54 4.80 -21.87
N LEU A 218 -8.45 4.15 -21.44
CA LEU A 218 -8.51 2.92 -20.64
C LEU A 218 -9.24 3.16 -19.31
N GLY A 219 -8.99 4.29 -18.66
CA GLY A 219 -9.69 4.65 -17.43
C GLY A 219 -11.20 4.85 -17.64
N VAL A 220 -11.59 5.50 -18.74
CA VAL A 220 -13.01 5.67 -19.10
C VAL A 220 -13.66 4.33 -19.42
N MET A 221 -13.02 3.49 -20.22
CA MET A 221 -13.52 2.17 -20.57
C MET A 221 -13.69 1.26 -19.33
N ASN A 222 -12.69 1.25 -18.42
CA ASN A 222 -12.79 0.47 -17.20
C ASN A 222 -13.92 0.96 -16.29
N GLY A 223 -14.13 2.28 -16.19
CA GLY A 223 -15.26 2.84 -15.45
C GLY A 223 -16.60 2.41 -16.02
N ASN A 224 -16.76 2.43 -17.34
CA ASN A 224 -17.97 1.95 -18.02
C ASN A 224 -18.20 0.45 -17.77
N ILE A 225 -17.14 -0.38 -17.81
CA ILE A 225 -17.24 -1.82 -17.48
C ILE A 225 -17.67 -2.02 -16.03
N GLU A 226 -17.04 -1.31 -15.08
CA GLU A 226 -17.33 -1.42 -13.65
C GLU A 226 -18.80 -1.04 -13.37
N GLU A 227 -19.26 0.10 -13.92
CA GLU A 227 -20.65 0.54 -13.82
C GLU A 227 -21.63 -0.47 -14.40
N SER A 228 -21.33 -1.02 -15.59
CA SER A 228 -22.17 -2.04 -16.25
C SER A 228 -22.23 -3.34 -15.46
N VAL A 229 -21.12 -3.79 -14.87
CA VAL A 229 -21.06 -5.02 -14.06
C VAL A 229 -21.80 -4.84 -12.75
N GLU A 230 -21.59 -3.72 -12.04
CA GLU A 230 -22.31 -3.41 -10.80
C GLU A 230 -23.82 -3.24 -11.06
N GLY A 231 -24.17 -2.53 -12.15
CA GLY A 231 -25.53 -2.27 -12.58
C GLY A 231 -26.20 -3.42 -13.36
N MET A 232 -25.56 -4.58 -13.53
CA MET A 232 -26.02 -5.64 -14.43
C MET A 232 -27.47 -6.10 -14.15
N LYS A 233 -27.87 -6.16 -12.87
CA LYS A 233 -29.25 -6.50 -12.50
C LYS A 233 -30.26 -5.47 -13.02
N VAL A 234 -29.89 -4.19 -12.96
CA VAL A 234 -30.73 -3.06 -13.43
C VAL A 234 -30.82 -3.11 -14.95
N ILE A 235 -29.68 -3.25 -15.64
CA ILE A 235 -29.61 -3.38 -17.10
C ILE A 235 -30.53 -4.51 -17.57
N LYS A 236 -30.46 -5.69 -16.93
CA LYS A 236 -31.30 -6.86 -17.25
C LYS A 236 -32.79 -6.64 -17.02
N VAL A 237 -33.16 -6.02 -15.88
CA VAL A 237 -34.58 -5.79 -15.55
C VAL A 237 -35.22 -4.79 -16.53
N PHE A 238 -34.47 -3.80 -17.00
CA PHE A 238 -34.97 -2.77 -17.92
C PHE A 238 -34.68 -3.07 -19.40
N ASN A 239 -34.05 -4.23 -19.73
CA ASN A 239 -33.67 -4.66 -21.10
C ASN A 239 -32.82 -3.61 -21.84
N HIS A 240 -31.85 -2.99 -21.14
CA HIS A 240 -30.97 -1.96 -21.69
C HIS A 240 -29.59 -2.51 -22.12
N GLU A 241 -29.49 -3.82 -22.42
CA GLU A 241 -28.24 -4.46 -22.81
C GLU A 241 -27.66 -3.87 -24.10
N GLN A 242 -28.51 -3.53 -25.08
CA GLN A 242 -28.03 -2.94 -26.33
C GLN A 242 -27.46 -1.56 -26.11
N GLN A 243 -28.10 -0.72 -25.29
CA GLN A 243 -27.58 0.62 -24.96
C GLN A 243 -26.23 0.51 -24.23
N ALA A 244 -26.10 -0.37 -23.25
CA ALA A 244 -24.85 -0.60 -22.54
C ALA A 244 -23.74 -1.11 -23.47
N PHE A 245 -24.09 -1.93 -24.47
CA PHE A 245 -23.16 -2.39 -25.48
C PHE A 245 -22.69 -1.26 -26.39
N ASP A 246 -23.59 -0.41 -26.85
CA ASP A 246 -23.26 0.72 -27.74
C ASP A 246 -22.34 1.73 -27.03
N GLU A 247 -22.58 2.03 -25.75
CA GLU A 247 -21.71 2.88 -24.93
C GLU A 247 -20.32 2.26 -24.71
N PHE A 248 -20.27 0.96 -24.48
CA PHE A 248 -19.00 0.21 -24.38
C PHE A 248 -18.26 0.25 -25.73
N GLU A 249 -18.93 0.02 -26.86
CA GLU A 249 -18.31 0.01 -28.19
C GLU A 249 -17.67 1.37 -28.51
N GLU A 250 -18.31 2.49 -28.19
CA GLU A 250 -17.76 3.84 -28.36
C GLU A 250 -16.49 4.06 -27.54
N THR A 251 -16.54 3.70 -26.26
CA THR A 251 -15.38 3.85 -25.36
C THR A 251 -14.23 2.93 -25.74
N ASN A 252 -14.53 1.67 -26.15
CA ASN A 252 -13.56 0.70 -26.63
C ASN A 252 -12.90 1.13 -27.95
N GLU A 253 -13.68 1.68 -28.89
CA GLU A 253 -13.14 2.20 -30.16
C GLU A 253 -12.21 3.40 -29.94
N SER A 254 -12.57 4.28 -29.00
CA SER A 254 -11.71 5.40 -28.58
C SER A 254 -10.39 4.92 -27.95
N PHE A 255 -10.46 3.87 -27.10
CA PHE A 255 -9.28 3.21 -26.55
C PHE A 255 -8.46 2.54 -27.65
N ARG A 256 -9.08 1.77 -28.56
CA ARG A 256 -8.42 1.09 -29.68
C ARG A 256 -7.61 2.05 -30.53
N LYS A 257 -8.20 3.19 -30.95
CA LYS A 257 -7.50 4.22 -31.73
C LYS A 257 -6.29 4.80 -31.00
N ALA A 258 -6.45 5.12 -29.72
CA ALA A 258 -5.36 5.64 -28.91
C ALA A 258 -4.25 4.61 -28.69
N ALA A 259 -4.61 3.36 -28.40
CA ALA A 259 -3.69 2.25 -28.20
C ALA A 259 -2.92 1.88 -29.48
N THR A 260 -3.59 1.85 -30.64
CA THR A 260 -2.94 1.63 -31.94
C THR A 260 -1.87 2.67 -32.22
N ASN A 261 -2.18 3.96 -32.03
CA ASN A 261 -1.20 5.03 -32.24
C ASN A 261 -0.06 4.99 -31.20
N ALA A 262 -0.37 4.71 -29.93
CA ALA A 262 0.64 4.59 -28.89
C ALA A 262 1.64 3.48 -29.20
N ASN A 263 1.13 2.29 -29.54
CA ASN A 263 1.93 1.12 -29.88
C ASN A 263 2.69 1.29 -31.19
N PHE A 264 2.11 1.97 -32.21
CA PHE A 264 2.80 2.28 -33.46
C PHE A 264 4.03 3.16 -33.20
N PHE A 265 3.87 4.31 -32.51
CA PHE A 265 5.01 5.18 -32.23
C PHE A 265 6.03 4.59 -31.27
N SER A 266 5.60 3.73 -30.37
CA SER A 266 6.53 2.96 -29.50
C SER A 266 7.25 1.89 -30.29
N GLY A 267 6.53 1.13 -31.12
CA GLY A 267 7.06 0.02 -31.91
C GLY A 267 8.04 0.42 -32.99
N ILE A 268 7.81 1.57 -33.66
CA ILE A 268 8.69 2.05 -34.72
C ILE A 268 10.05 2.57 -34.19
N MET A 269 10.14 2.85 -32.89
CA MET A 269 11.37 3.38 -32.27
C MET A 269 12.54 2.40 -32.41
N GLY A 270 12.31 1.10 -32.18
CA GLY A 270 13.30 0.04 -32.33
C GLY A 270 13.83 -0.06 -33.77
N PRO A 271 12.97 -0.31 -34.77
CA PRO A 271 13.37 -0.35 -36.19
C PRO A 271 14.11 0.89 -36.67
N CYS A 272 13.65 2.10 -36.30
CA CYS A 272 14.34 3.35 -36.66
C CYS A 272 15.74 3.43 -36.06
N SER A 273 15.88 3.10 -34.77
CA SER A 273 17.20 3.09 -34.10
C SER A 273 18.13 2.07 -34.73
N THR A 274 17.63 0.86 -35.06
CA THR A 274 18.39 -0.19 -35.74
C THR A 274 18.78 0.23 -37.15
N GLY A 275 17.88 0.87 -37.91
CA GLY A 275 18.15 1.40 -39.24
C GLY A 275 19.27 2.44 -39.25
N ILE A 276 19.20 3.42 -38.32
CA ILE A 276 20.23 4.44 -38.16
C ILE A 276 21.58 3.80 -37.76
N ASN A 277 21.54 2.82 -36.85
CA ASN A 277 22.78 2.10 -36.43
C ASN A 277 23.38 1.30 -37.57
N ASN A 278 22.60 0.63 -38.41
CA ASN A 278 23.05 -0.10 -39.58
C ASN A 278 23.61 0.85 -40.65
N ALA A 279 23.00 2.01 -40.85
CA ALA A 279 23.53 3.04 -41.75
C ALA A 279 24.87 3.59 -41.24
N SER A 280 24.99 3.85 -39.93
CA SER A 280 26.25 4.22 -39.29
C SER A 280 27.33 3.14 -39.52
N TYR A 281 27.01 1.88 -39.27
CA TYR A 281 27.90 0.74 -39.47
C TYR A 281 28.35 0.62 -40.92
N ALA A 282 27.45 0.75 -41.91
CA ALA A 282 27.79 0.68 -43.32
C ALA A 282 28.68 1.86 -43.74
N THR A 283 28.42 3.08 -43.25
CA THR A 283 29.28 4.25 -43.53
C THR A 283 30.66 4.07 -42.93
N ILE A 284 30.77 3.60 -41.68
CA ILE A 284 32.04 3.32 -41.00
C ILE A 284 32.79 2.19 -41.72
N ALA A 285 32.08 1.15 -42.18
CA ALA A 285 32.69 0.05 -42.95
C ALA A 285 33.26 0.55 -44.28
N LEU A 286 32.56 1.41 -45.00
CA LEU A 286 33.01 1.99 -46.26
C LEU A 286 34.21 2.90 -46.05
N VAL A 287 34.12 3.89 -45.17
CA VAL A 287 35.19 4.87 -44.91
C VAL A 287 36.40 4.17 -44.27
N GLY A 288 36.18 3.31 -43.28
CA GLY A 288 37.24 2.56 -42.61
C GLY A 288 37.94 1.56 -43.54
N GLY A 289 37.16 0.92 -44.44
CA GLY A 289 37.72 0.04 -45.50
C GLY A 289 38.60 0.80 -46.48
N LEU A 290 38.17 2.01 -46.93
CA LEU A 290 39.01 2.87 -47.77
C LEU A 290 40.29 3.30 -47.05
N LEU A 291 40.23 3.69 -45.79
CA LEU A 291 41.40 4.05 -44.99
C LEU A 291 42.35 2.83 -44.77
N ALA A 292 41.80 1.65 -44.64
CA ALA A 292 42.62 0.42 -44.54
C ALA A 292 43.30 0.05 -45.85
N LEU A 293 42.64 0.24 -47.01
CA LEU A 293 43.24 0.01 -48.33
C LEU A 293 44.34 1.01 -48.65
N THR A 294 44.22 2.27 -48.21
CA THR A 294 45.28 3.29 -48.36
C THR A 294 46.42 3.13 -47.36
N GLY A 295 46.37 2.15 -46.47
CA GLY A 295 47.38 1.90 -45.43
C GLY A 295 47.34 2.89 -44.26
N SER A 296 46.38 3.81 -44.24
CA SER A 296 46.21 4.79 -43.16
C SER A 296 45.59 4.20 -41.86
N LEU A 297 45.01 3.01 -41.95
CA LEU A 297 44.42 2.28 -40.83
C LEU A 297 44.80 0.79 -40.92
N ASP A 298 45.18 0.19 -39.80
CA ASP A 298 45.42 -1.26 -39.76
C ASP A 298 44.10 -2.06 -39.70
N ILE A 299 44.13 -3.29 -40.23
CA ILE A 299 42.95 -4.18 -40.35
C ILE A 299 42.34 -4.46 -38.98
N GLY A 300 43.14 -4.69 -37.94
CA GLY A 300 42.66 -4.94 -36.58
C GLY A 300 41.95 -3.73 -35.97
N THR A 301 42.47 -2.52 -36.20
CA THR A 301 41.81 -1.28 -35.78
C THR A 301 40.45 -1.10 -36.47
N PHE A 302 40.41 -1.36 -37.78
CA PHE A 302 39.17 -1.28 -38.57
C PHE A 302 38.07 -2.19 -38.01
N PHE A 303 38.34 -3.47 -37.84
CA PHE A 303 37.32 -4.42 -37.32
C PHE A 303 36.98 -4.19 -35.86
N THR A 304 37.93 -3.78 -35.02
CA THR A 304 37.67 -3.42 -33.63
C THR A 304 36.78 -2.20 -33.53
N PHE A 305 36.99 -1.19 -34.39
CA PHE A 305 36.14 -0.01 -34.47
C PHE A 305 34.73 -0.38 -34.92
N LEU A 306 34.57 -1.26 -35.91
CA LEU A 306 33.24 -1.78 -36.31
C LEU A 306 32.52 -2.51 -35.17
N SER A 307 33.26 -3.28 -34.36
CA SER A 307 32.70 -3.96 -33.19
C SER A 307 32.18 -2.95 -32.14
N TYR A 308 32.96 -1.90 -31.83
CA TYR A 308 32.51 -0.84 -30.92
C TYR A 308 31.37 -0.03 -31.50
N SER A 309 31.34 0.26 -32.80
CA SER A 309 30.22 0.96 -33.45
C SER A 309 28.93 0.20 -33.29
N LYS A 310 28.92 -1.14 -33.35
CA LYS A 310 27.75 -1.98 -33.10
C LYS A 310 27.25 -1.91 -31.67
N GLN A 311 28.18 -1.81 -30.71
CA GLN A 311 27.89 -1.79 -29.28
C GLN A 311 27.53 -0.39 -28.76
N PHE A 312 27.85 0.67 -29.50
CA PHE A 312 27.76 2.06 -29.08
C PHE A 312 26.32 2.55 -28.75
N THR A 313 25.34 2.06 -29.48
CA THR A 313 23.93 2.49 -29.35
C THR A 313 23.20 1.81 -28.19
N GLN A 314 23.60 0.59 -27.83
CA GLN A 314 22.91 -0.22 -26.83
C GLN A 314 22.84 0.43 -25.43
N PRO A 315 23.93 0.99 -24.86
CA PRO A 315 23.89 1.66 -23.56
C PRO A 315 22.91 2.83 -23.51
N ILE A 316 22.76 3.57 -24.60
CA ILE A 316 21.84 4.73 -24.66
C ILE A 316 20.39 4.26 -24.55
N ASN A 317 20.03 3.21 -25.30
CA ASN A 317 18.70 2.63 -25.24
C ASN A 317 18.38 2.05 -23.84
N GLN A 318 19.36 1.40 -23.22
CA GLN A 318 19.23 0.85 -21.87
C GLN A 318 19.00 1.96 -20.84
N ILE A 319 19.77 3.05 -20.88
CA ILE A 319 19.57 4.21 -19.98
C ILE A 319 18.16 4.78 -20.17
N ALA A 320 17.72 5.00 -21.43
CA ALA A 320 16.42 5.55 -21.72
C ALA A 320 15.26 4.68 -21.18
N ASN A 321 15.36 3.35 -21.28
CA ASN A 321 14.37 2.41 -20.79
C ASN A 321 14.34 2.36 -19.25
N GLN A 322 15.50 2.34 -18.60
CA GLN A 322 15.59 2.25 -17.14
C GLN A 322 15.15 3.53 -16.41
N MET A 323 15.24 4.69 -17.05
CA MET A 323 14.83 5.96 -16.44
C MET A 323 13.35 5.97 -16.02
N ASN A 324 12.47 5.34 -16.80
CA ASN A 324 11.05 5.26 -16.45
C ASN A 324 10.82 4.41 -15.19
N THR A 325 11.51 3.28 -15.08
CA THR A 325 11.45 2.40 -13.90
C THR A 325 11.96 3.13 -12.65
N VAL A 326 13.07 3.87 -12.77
CA VAL A 326 13.61 4.66 -11.66
C VAL A 326 12.64 5.74 -11.21
N PHE A 327 12.03 6.49 -12.13
CA PHE A 327 11.05 7.52 -11.76
C PHE A 327 9.79 6.92 -11.11
N SER A 328 9.30 5.79 -11.61
CA SER A 328 8.17 5.08 -11.01
C SER A 328 8.49 4.61 -9.60
N ALA A 329 9.67 4.03 -9.40
CA ALA A 329 10.13 3.56 -8.11
C ALA A 329 10.33 4.70 -7.10
N LEU A 330 10.91 5.83 -7.54
CA LEU A 330 11.07 7.01 -6.68
C LEU A 330 9.72 7.61 -6.28
N ALA A 331 8.75 7.66 -7.20
CA ALA A 331 7.39 8.10 -6.86
C ALA A 331 6.70 7.13 -5.88
N GLY A 332 6.89 5.82 -6.03
CA GLY A 332 6.41 4.81 -5.08
C GLY A 332 7.04 4.97 -3.70
N ALA A 333 8.37 5.11 -3.66
CA ALA A 333 9.10 5.33 -2.41
C ALA A 333 8.69 6.64 -1.71
N GLU A 334 8.45 7.71 -2.46
CA GLU A 334 7.96 8.99 -1.91
C GLU A 334 6.64 8.78 -1.17
N ARG A 335 5.68 8.06 -1.77
CA ARG A 335 4.39 7.74 -1.11
C ARG A 335 4.55 6.84 0.11
N VAL A 336 5.47 5.88 0.09
CA VAL A 336 5.79 5.04 1.25
C VAL A 336 6.37 5.91 2.38
N PHE A 337 7.32 6.78 2.06
CA PHE A 337 7.94 7.66 3.03
C PHE A 337 6.99 8.76 3.54
N GLU A 338 6.04 9.23 2.73
CA GLU A 338 4.97 10.13 3.20
C GLU A 338 4.19 9.52 4.36
N ILE A 339 3.87 8.21 4.30
CA ILE A 339 3.21 7.52 5.42
C ILE A 339 4.15 7.42 6.63
N MET A 340 5.42 7.05 6.42
CA MET A 340 6.41 6.91 7.50
C MET A 340 6.79 8.23 8.17
N ASP A 341 6.50 9.37 7.55
CA ASP A 341 6.77 10.71 8.08
C ASP A 341 5.52 11.34 8.73
N MET A 342 4.36 10.67 8.68
CA MET A 342 3.17 11.11 9.39
C MET A 342 3.41 11.04 10.91
N SER A 343 2.84 11.99 11.63
CA SER A 343 2.93 11.98 13.09
C SER A 343 2.14 10.80 13.67
N PRO A 344 2.72 10.04 14.61
CA PRO A 344 1.99 9.01 15.33
C PRO A 344 0.83 9.60 16.13
N GLU A 345 -0.09 8.75 16.57
CA GLU A 345 -1.15 9.14 17.48
C GLU A 345 -0.56 9.76 18.76
N ILE A 346 -0.95 11.00 19.07
CA ILE A 346 -0.46 11.71 20.25
C ILE A 346 -1.11 11.10 21.51
N ASP A 347 -0.30 10.71 22.47
CA ASP A 347 -0.75 10.25 23.80
C ASP A 347 0.09 10.90 24.91
N ASP A 348 -0.40 12.03 25.39
CA ASP A 348 0.21 12.79 26.50
C ASP A 348 -0.39 12.39 27.88
N GLY A 349 -1.15 11.30 27.94
CA GLY A 349 -1.78 10.82 29.16
C GLY A 349 -0.78 10.40 30.23
N THR A 350 -1.04 10.80 31.47
CA THR A 350 -0.23 10.44 32.65
C THR A 350 -0.95 9.45 33.57
N VAL A 351 -2.28 9.41 33.52
CA VAL A 351 -3.11 8.52 34.33
C VAL A 351 -3.10 7.13 33.71
N THR A 352 -2.84 6.12 34.53
CA THR A 352 -2.76 4.70 34.11
C THR A 352 -3.83 3.86 34.80
N LEU A 353 -4.14 2.69 34.20
CA LEU A 353 -5.10 1.75 34.71
C LEU A 353 -4.40 0.61 35.49
N SER A 354 -4.91 0.29 36.66
CA SER A 354 -4.47 -0.86 37.46
C SER A 354 -5.62 -1.82 37.75
N GLU A 355 -5.35 -3.11 37.65
CA GLU A 355 -6.29 -4.18 38.00
C GLU A 355 -5.86 -4.83 39.31
N GLU A 356 -6.78 -4.96 40.27
CA GLU A 356 -6.57 -5.71 41.51
C GLU A 356 -7.55 -6.85 41.61
N LYS A 357 -7.05 -8.05 41.93
CA LYS A 357 -7.88 -9.21 42.26
C LYS A 357 -8.29 -9.12 43.71
N THR A 358 -9.58 -8.96 43.97
CA THR A 358 -10.16 -8.99 45.33
C THR A 358 -10.96 -10.26 45.52
N ALA A 359 -11.35 -10.54 46.75
CA ALA A 359 -12.19 -11.71 47.08
C ALA A 359 -13.54 -11.70 46.31
N ASP A 360 -14.05 -10.49 46.02
CA ASP A 360 -15.34 -10.25 45.32
C ASP A 360 -15.17 -10.17 43.79
N GLY A 361 -13.96 -10.39 43.22
CA GLY A 361 -13.68 -10.32 41.80
C GLY A 361 -12.57 -9.33 41.45
N LYS A 362 -12.55 -8.88 40.19
CA LYS A 362 -11.60 -7.89 39.70
C LYS A 362 -12.11 -6.49 39.99
N LYS A 363 -11.24 -5.62 40.52
CA LYS A 363 -11.49 -4.18 40.66
C LYS A 363 -10.48 -3.39 39.88
N TRP A 364 -10.96 -2.36 39.16
CA TRP A 364 -10.16 -1.47 38.34
C TRP A 364 -9.98 -0.13 39.05
N PHE A 365 -8.77 0.46 38.94
CA PHE A 365 -8.42 1.74 39.53
C PHE A 365 -7.64 2.59 38.56
N TRP A 366 -7.97 3.88 38.51
CA TRP A 366 -7.13 4.90 37.88
C TRP A 366 -6.03 5.30 38.86
N LEU A 367 -4.79 5.33 38.39
CA LEU A 367 -3.61 5.82 39.11
C LEU A 367 -3.24 7.19 38.57
N ASP A 368 -3.51 8.26 39.34
CA ASP A 368 -3.17 9.65 39.02
C ASP A 368 -2.13 10.17 40.03
N GLY A 369 -0.86 9.97 39.74
CA GLY A 369 0.24 10.15 40.71
C GLY A 369 0.04 9.22 41.92
N ASP A 370 -0.06 9.81 43.13
CA ASP A 370 -0.29 9.06 44.36
C ASP A 370 -1.78 8.75 44.64
N LYS A 371 -2.68 9.24 43.79
CA LYS A 371 -4.10 9.03 43.97
C LYS A 371 -4.55 7.76 43.26
N LYS A 372 -5.32 6.93 43.97
CA LYS A 372 -5.98 5.74 43.48
C LYS A 372 -7.49 5.97 43.46
N ILE A 373 -8.06 6.05 42.26
CA ILE A 373 -9.48 6.35 42.04
C ILE A 373 -10.15 5.09 41.52
N PRO A 374 -11.24 4.59 42.13
CA PRO A 374 -11.94 3.41 41.61
C PRO A 374 -12.55 3.70 40.25
N VAL A 375 -12.52 2.73 39.33
CA VAL A 375 -13.17 2.84 38.04
C VAL A 375 -14.64 2.45 38.21
N GLU A 376 -15.52 3.44 38.18
CA GLU A 376 -16.97 3.26 38.35
C GLU A 376 -17.72 3.31 37.02
N GLY A 377 -17.11 3.90 35.99
CA GLY A 377 -17.72 4.02 34.67
C GLY A 377 -18.60 5.26 34.51
N LYS A 378 -18.36 6.33 35.28
CA LYS A 378 -19.03 7.61 35.09
C LYS A 378 -18.43 8.36 33.92
N VAL A 379 -19.22 8.64 32.88
CA VAL A 379 -18.79 9.43 31.70
C VAL A 379 -19.61 10.69 31.57
N VAL A 380 -18.95 11.84 31.41
CA VAL A 380 -19.62 13.14 31.28
C VAL A 380 -19.02 13.90 30.08
N PHE A 381 -19.91 14.48 29.27
CA PHE A 381 -19.57 15.44 28.21
C PHE A 381 -20.09 16.81 28.61
N GLU A 382 -19.29 17.83 28.49
CA GLU A 382 -19.62 19.23 28.78
C GLU A 382 -19.24 20.10 27.59
N ASP A 383 -20.27 20.73 26.98
CA ASP A 383 -20.18 21.67 25.85
C ASP A 383 -19.28 21.17 24.68
N VAL A 384 -19.43 19.90 24.31
CA VAL A 384 -18.56 19.24 23.34
C VAL A 384 -18.98 19.54 21.91
N ASP A 385 -18.07 20.19 21.17
CA ASP A 385 -18.12 20.36 19.72
C ASP A 385 -17.11 19.44 19.02
N PHE A 386 -17.50 18.90 17.86
CA PHE A 386 -16.61 18.04 17.09
C PHE A 386 -16.88 18.04 15.58
N SER A 387 -15.79 18.01 14.80
CA SER A 387 -15.77 17.91 13.33
C SER A 387 -14.73 16.87 12.87
N TYR A 388 -15.08 15.98 11.93
CA TYR A 388 -14.07 15.13 11.26
C TYR A 388 -13.22 15.93 10.28
N VAL A 389 -13.82 16.93 9.64
CA VAL A 389 -13.18 17.91 8.76
C VAL A 389 -13.63 19.31 9.18
N PRO A 390 -12.75 20.33 9.11
CA PRO A 390 -13.06 21.67 9.66
C PRO A 390 -14.32 22.31 9.07
N GLU A 391 -14.66 21.95 7.82
CA GLU A 391 -15.79 22.57 7.10
C GLU A 391 -17.16 22.00 7.50
N LYS A 392 -17.20 20.87 8.23
CA LYS A 392 -18.45 20.18 8.56
C LYS A 392 -18.50 19.76 10.02
N GLN A 393 -19.14 20.58 10.85
CA GLN A 393 -19.42 20.25 12.24
C GLN A 393 -20.41 19.09 12.32
N VAL A 394 -20.10 18.07 13.13
CA VAL A 394 -20.90 16.85 13.30
C VAL A 394 -21.59 16.82 14.65
N LEU A 395 -20.94 17.29 15.72
CA LEU A 395 -21.54 17.43 17.04
C LEU A 395 -21.47 18.88 17.48
N LYS A 396 -22.55 19.36 18.12
CA LYS A 396 -22.71 20.73 18.56
C LYS A 396 -23.26 20.74 19.99
N ASP A 397 -22.52 21.38 20.88
CA ASP A 397 -22.91 21.61 22.27
C ASP A 397 -23.47 20.34 22.97
N ILE A 398 -22.73 19.23 22.81
CA ILE A 398 -23.14 17.96 23.40
C ILE A 398 -22.91 17.98 24.90
N ASN A 399 -24.02 17.88 25.64
CA ASN A 399 -24.05 17.78 27.08
C ASN A 399 -24.74 16.46 27.48
N LEU A 400 -23.95 15.50 28.00
CA LEU A 400 -24.47 14.22 28.46
C LEU A 400 -23.74 13.75 29.72
N TYR A 401 -24.44 13.00 30.56
CA TYR A 401 -23.85 12.31 31.69
C TYR A 401 -24.36 10.87 31.77
N ALA A 402 -23.48 9.92 32.02
CA ALA A 402 -23.77 8.54 32.35
C ALA A 402 -23.33 8.27 33.79
N LYS A 403 -24.24 7.80 34.63
CA LYS A 403 -23.92 7.37 36.00
C LYS A 403 -23.37 5.92 35.96
N PRO A 404 -22.55 5.50 36.95
CA PRO A 404 -22.12 4.12 37.07
C PRO A 404 -23.27 3.12 36.94
N GLY A 405 -23.09 2.10 36.12
CA GLY A 405 -24.07 1.02 35.92
C GLY A 405 -25.30 1.40 35.09
N GLN A 406 -25.36 2.61 34.50
CA GLN A 406 -26.46 3.03 33.65
C GLN A 406 -26.34 2.52 32.22
N LYS A 407 -27.47 2.14 31.63
CA LYS A 407 -27.65 1.89 30.20
C LYS A 407 -28.18 3.16 29.52
N ILE A 408 -27.36 3.75 28.63
CA ILE A 408 -27.70 4.96 27.86
C ILE A 408 -27.96 4.54 26.41
N ALA A 409 -29.11 4.84 25.85
CA ALA A 409 -29.41 4.60 24.44
C ALA A 409 -29.33 5.90 23.63
N PHE A 410 -28.62 5.83 22.50
CA PHE A 410 -28.60 6.88 21.48
C PHE A 410 -29.59 6.54 20.36
N VAL A 411 -30.50 7.45 20.09
CA VAL A 411 -31.57 7.32 19.08
C VAL A 411 -31.54 8.53 18.16
N GLY A 412 -31.85 8.36 16.89
CA GLY A 412 -31.87 9.45 15.90
C GLY A 412 -31.59 8.95 14.49
N SER A 413 -31.79 9.82 13.51
CA SER A 413 -31.58 9.50 12.10
C SER A 413 -30.11 9.12 11.79
N THR A 414 -29.90 8.46 10.65
CA THR A 414 -28.53 8.20 10.14
C THR A 414 -27.80 9.52 9.93
N GLY A 415 -26.56 9.62 10.45
CA GLY A 415 -25.78 10.85 10.38
C GLY A 415 -26.06 11.87 11.50
N ALA A 416 -26.93 11.58 12.47
CA ALA A 416 -27.22 12.46 13.61
C ALA A 416 -26.04 12.60 14.61
N GLY A 417 -24.97 11.82 14.50
CA GLY A 417 -23.80 11.91 15.38
C GLY A 417 -23.67 10.79 16.41
N LYS A 418 -24.54 9.77 16.42
CA LYS A 418 -24.54 8.66 17.39
C LYS A 418 -23.18 7.94 17.48
N THR A 419 -22.67 7.44 16.36
CA THR A 419 -21.37 6.75 16.28
C THR A 419 -20.20 7.70 16.59
N THR A 420 -20.37 8.99 16.33
CA THR A 420 -19.34 9.99 16.65
C THR A 420 -19.17 10.13 18.17
N ILE A 421 -20.24 10.15 18.96
CA ILE A 421 -20.17 10.18 20.43
C ILE A 421 -19.37 8.96 20.94
N THR A 422 -19.66 7.76 20.43
CA THR A 422 -18.96 6.53 20.86
C THR A 422 -17.48 6.54 20.45
N ASN A 423 -17.14 7.10 19.28
CA ASN A 423 -15.76 7.28 18.86
C ASN A 423 -14.99 8.25 19.77
N LEU A 424 -15.65 9.29 20.29
CA LEU A 424 -15.06 10.23 21.24
C LEU A 424 -14.86 9.60 22.63
N ILE A 425 -15.78 8.73 23.10
CA ILE A 425 -15.59 7.98 24.36
C ILE A 425 -14.32 7.11 24.28
N ASN A 426 -14.07 6.45 23.13
CA ASN A 426 -12.87 5.66 22.90
C ASN A 426 -11.61 6.51 22.63
N ARG A 427 -11.76 7.83 22.57
CA ARG A 427 -10.70 8.76 22.19
C ARG A 427 -9.99 8.34 20.90
N PHE A 428 -10.76 7.91 19.89
CA PHE A 428 -10.26 7.69 18.53
C PHE A 428 -9.98 9.02 17.82
N TYR A 429 -10.66 10.07 18.29
CA TYR A 429 -10.52 11.45 17.87
C TYR A 429 -10.48 12.35 19.09
N ASP A 430 -9.72 13.41 19.06
CA ASP A 430 -9.70 14.44 20.08
C ASP A 430 -10.74 15.54 19.75
N ILE A 431 -11.40 16.09 20.76
CA ILE A 431 -12.41 17.13 20.64
C ILE A 431 -11.82 18.50 20.38
N GLU A 432 -12.57 19.37 19.68
CA GLU A 432 -12.19 20.74 19.38
C GLU A 432 -12.51 21.70 20.53
N ARG A 433 -13.69 21.53 21.17
CA ARG A 433 -14.18 22.34 22.27
C ARG A 433 -14.89 21.47 23.31
N GLY A 434 -14.98 21.96 24.54
CA GLY A 434 -15.61 21.27 25.66
C GLY A 434 -14.67 20.33 26.40
N SER A 435 -15.25 19.48 27.25
CA SER A 435 -14.52 18.45 27.98
C SER A 435 -15.27 17.11 27.99
N ILE A 436 -14.49 16.02 28.02
CA ILE A 436 -15.02 14.67 28.25
C ILE A 436 -14.27 14.11 29.45
N THR A 437 -15.03 13.73 30.50
CA THR A 437 -14.43 13.15 31.70
C THR A 437 -14.89 11.72 31.90
N TYR A 438 -13.98 10.88 32.42
CA TYR A 438 -14.24 9.51 32.84
C TYR A 438 -13.84 9.40 34.32
N ASP A 439 -14.82 9.06 35.17
CA ASP A 439 -14.68 9.09 36.64
C ASP A 439 -14.10 10.41 37.18
N SER A 440 -14.56 11.54 36.60
CA SER A 440 -14.12 12.90 36.89
C SER A 440 -12.66 13.21 36.50
N ILE A 441 -12.04 12.37 35.69
CA ILE A 441 -10.70 12.58 35.08
C ILE A 441 -10.92 12.95 33.62
N ASP A 442 -10.31 14.03 33.14
CA ASP A 442 -10.32 14.36 31.70
C ASP A 442 -9.67 13.21 30.91
N ILE A 443 -10.39 12.69 29.89
CA ILE A 443 -9.89 11.57 29.09
C ILE A 443 -8.57 11.88 28.39
N LYS A 444 -8.22 13.16 28.17
CA LYS A 444 -6.94 13.58 27.62
C LYS A 444 -5.77 13.29 28.58
N ARG A 445 -6.04 13.24 29.90
CA ARG A 445 -5.04 12.90 30.91
C ARG A 445 -4.85 11.40 31.10
N ILE A 446 -5.78 10.56 30.62
CA ILE A 446 -5.68 9.11 30.70
C ILE A 446 -4.87 8.60 29.49
N LYS A 447 -3.92 7.69 29.72
CA LYS A 447 -3.22 7.01 28.62
C LYS A 447 -4.21 6.29 27.71
N LYS A 448 -4.11 6.49 26.39
CA LYS A 448 -5.05 5.93 25.41
C LYS A 448 -5.18 4.41 25.49
N ASP A 449 -4.06 3.72 25.66
CA ASP A 449 -4.06 2.26 25.82
C ASP A 449 -4.83 1.82 27.07
N ASP A 450 -4.68 2.53 28.17
CA ASP A 450 -5.34 2.22 29.44
C ASP A 450 -6.81 2.65 29.42
N LEU A 451 -7.16 3.78 28.78
CA LEU A 451 -8.54 4.14 28.50
C LEU A 451 -9.24 3.04 27.71
N ARG A 452 -8.65 2.61 26.58
CA ARG A 452 -9.22 1.58 25.70
C ARG A 452 -9.30 0.21 26.35
N LYS A 453 -8.40 -0.14 27.30
CA LYS A 453 -8.52 -1.35 28.11
C LYS A 453 -9.73 -1.34 29.07
N SER A 454 -10.13 -0.16 29.54
CA SER A 454 -11.31 -0.01 30.40
C SER A 454 -12.63 -0.04 29.63
N LEU A 455 -12.58 -0.07 28.30
CA LEU A 455 -13.71 -0.05 27.39
C LEU A 455 -13.75 -1.32 26.53
N ALA A 456 -14.94 -1.80 26.19
CA ALA A 456 -15.10 -2.73 25.08
C ALA A 456 -16.17 -2.22 24.13
N ILE A 457 -15.95 -2.48 22.85
CA ILE A 457 -16.87 -2.12 21.78
C ILE A 457 -17.33 -3.35 21.01
N VAL A 458 -18.63 -3.48 20.79
CA VAL A 458 -19.22 -4.42 19.84
C VAL A 458 -19.74 -3.61 18.67
N LEU A 459 -19.04 -3.71 17.52
CA LEU A 459 -19.36 -2.98 16.30
C LEU A 459 -20.47 -3.67 15.50
N GLN A 460 -21.18 -2.90 14.70
CA GLN A 460 -22.17 -3.38 13.72
C GLN A 460 -21.51 -4.33 12.70
N ASP A 461 -20.41 -3.90 12.10
CA ASP A 461 -19.61 -4.70 11.20
C ASP A 461 -18.54 -5.44 12.00
N THR A 462 -18.76 -6.73 12.21
CA THR A 462 -17.88 -7.56 13.03
C THR A 462 -16.76 -8.16 12.20
N HIS A 463 -15.53 -7.68 12.41
CA HIS A 463 -14.34 -8.25 11.77
C HIS A 463 -13.81 -9.46 12.54
N MET A 464 -13.55 -10.54 11.80
CA MET A 464 -12.92 -11.75 12.31
C MET A 464 -11.51 -11.89 11.73
N PHE A 465 -10.57 -12.29 12.58
CA PHE A 465 -9.19 -12.56 12.17
C PHE A 465 -9.05 -14.02 11.73
N THR A 466 -8.19 -14.25 10.73
CA THR A 466 -7.81 -15.62 10.37
C THR A 466 -7.13 -16.31 11.55
N GLY A 467 -7.66 -17.44 11.98
CA GLY A 467 -7.24 -18.17 13.17
C GLY A 467 -8.39 -19.00 13.71
N THR A 468 -8.22 -19.63 14.88
CA THR A 468 -9.29 -20.41 15.50
C THR A 468 -10.39 -19.52 16.08
N ILE A 469 -11.57 -20.09 16.33
CA ILE A 469 -12.64 -19.43 17.08
C ILE A 469 -12.13 -19.03 18.48
N MET A 470 -11.34 -19.91 19.12
CA MET A 470 -10.73 -19.65 20.43
C MET A 470 -9.83 -18.40 20.38
N ASP A 471 -8.98 -18.27 19.35
CA ASP A 471 -8.09 -17.11 19.17
C ASP A 471 -8.89 -15.82 18.96
N ASN A 472 -9.97 -15.91 18.19
CA ASN A 472 -10.85 -14.76 17.96
C ASN A 472 -11.58 -14.29 19.21
N ILE A 473 -11.97 -15.18 20.13
CA ILE A 473 -12.53 -14.81 21.42
C ILE A 473 -11.43 -14.22 22.32
N ARG A 474 -10.27 -14.91 22.40
CA ARG A 474 -9.11 -14.49 23.19
C ARG A 474 -8.55 -13.14 22.77
N TYR A 475 -8.86 -12.67 21.54
CA TYR A 475 -8.44 -11.34 21.08
C TYR A 475 -8.90 -10.20 22.00
N GLY A 476 -10.02 -10.36 22.71
CA GLY A 476 -10.47 -9.38 23.71
C GLY A 476 -9.54 -9.27 24.93
N ARG A 477 -8.85 -10.36 25.30
CA ARG A 477 -7.84 -10.39 26.36
C ARG A 477 -6.85 -11.53 26.06
N LEU A 478 -5.66 -11.20 25.54
CA LEU A 478 -4.70 -12.15 25.00
C LEU A 478 -4.18 -13.19 26.01
N ASN A 479 -4.19 -12.88 27.29
CA ASN A 479 -3.78 -13.77 28.38
C ASN A 479 -4.95 -14.55 29.02
N ALA A 480 -6.13 -14.54 28.40
CA ALA A 480 -7.27 -15.32 28.89
C ALA A 480 -7.04 -16.83 28.71
N THR A 481 -7.45 -17.60 29.70
CA THR A 481 -7.39 -19.09 29.64
C THR A 481 -8.51 -19.62 28.71
N ASP A 482 -8.40 -20.89 28.31
CA ASP A 482 -9.43 -21.53 27.50
C ASP A 482 -10.78 -21.58 28.24
N GLU A 483 -10.74 -21.82 29.55
CA GLU A 483 -11.93 -21.85 30.39
C GLU A 483 -12.61 -20.49 30.47
N GLU A 484 -11.84 -19.40 30.58
CA GLU A 484 -12.38 -18.04 30.56
C GLU A 484 -12.99 -17.70 29.20
N CYS A 485 -12.37 -18.09 28.10
CA CYS A 485 -12.91 -17.91 26.76
C CYS A 485 -14.21 -18.71 26.55
N ILE A 486 -14.26 -19.97 27.06
CA ILE A 486 -15.49 -20.80 27.02
C ILE A 486 -16.59 -20.18 27.88
N ALA A 487 -16.26 -19.66 29.07
CA ALA A 487 -17.22 -18.96 29.93
C ALA A 487 -17.79 -17.72 29.23
N ALA A 488 -16.93 -16.90 28.60
CA ALA A 488 -17.34 -15.76 27.80
C ALA A 488 -18.25 -16.16 26.64
N ALA A 489 -17.94 -17.25 25.93
CA ALA A 489 -18.78 -17.78 24.87
C ALA A 489 -20.16 -18.25 25.35
N LYS A 490 -20.22 -18.84 26.55
CA LYS A 490 -21.50 -19.22 27.19
C LYS A 490 -22.33 -17.98 27.56
N LEU A 491 -21.68 -16.95 28.10
CA LEU A 491 -22.33 -15.69 28.46
C LEU A 491 -22.89 -15.02 27.20
N ALA A 492 -22.14 -15.00 26.11
CA ALA A 492 -22.52 -14.46 24.82
C ALA A 492 -23.52 -15.33 24.03
N SER A 493 -23.99 -16.46 24.58
CA SER A 493 -24.84 -17.45 23.87
C SER A 493 -24.19 -18.08 22.62
N ALA A 494 -22.87 -17.95 22.45
CA ALA A 494 -22.10 -18.47 21.32
C ALA A 494 -21.76 -19.97 21.45
N HIS A 495 -21.60 -20.48 22.66
CA HIS A 495 -21.15 -21.84 22.96
C HIS A 495 -21.95 -22.92 22.23
N SER A 496 -23.27 -22.77 22.11
CA SER A 496 -24.16 -23.76 21.52
C SER A 496 -23.90 -23.99 20.04
N PHE A 497 -23.62 -22.95 19.25
CA PHE A 497 -23.28 -23.11 17.84
C PHE A 497 -21.83 -23.57 17.64
N ILE A 498 -20.89 -23.06 18.46
CA ILE A 498 -19.47 -23.45 18.39
C ILE A 498 -19.31 -24.97 18.55
N ARG A 499 -20.00 -25.57 19.52
CA ARG A 499 -19.96 -27.04 19.74
C ARG A 499 -20.50 -27.87 18.59
N ARG A 500 -21.31 -27.31 17.70
CA ARG A 500 -21.87 -27.99 16.52
C ARG A 500 -20.93 -27.96 15.32
N LEU A 501 -19.89 -27.12 15.37
CA LEU A 501 -18.88 -27.08 14.34
C LEU A 501 -17.98 -28.33 14.45
N PRO A 502 -17.44 -28.83 13.33
CA PRO A 502 -16.66 -30.09 13.31
C PRO A 502 -15.50 -30.10 14.32
N GLU A 503 -14.79 -28.98 14.46
CA GLU A 503 -13.63 -28.85 15.35
C GLU A 503 -13.93 -27.96 16.57
N GLY A 504 -15.20 -27.58 16.79
CA GLY A 504 -15.62 -26.77 17.93
C GLY A 504 -14.85 -25.45 17.99
N TYR A 505 -14.23 -25.16 19.14
CA TYR A 505 -13.41 -23.94 19.36
C TYR A 505 -12.15 -23.88 18.51
N ASN A 506 -11.65 -25.02 18.01
CA ASN A 506 -10.48 -25.10 17.13
C ASN A 506 -10.83 -24.89 15.65
N THR A 507 -12.12 -24.72 15.33
CA THR A 507 -12.54 -24.42 13.95
C THR A 507 -11.85 -23.16 13.46
N VAL A 508 -11.16 -23.26 12.32
CA VAL A 508 -10.43 -22.15 11.71
C VAL A 508 -11.39 -21.21 10.98
N ILE A 509 -11.32 -19.95 11.31
CA ILE A 509 -12.00 -18.87 10.61
C ILE A 509 -11.09 -18.37 9.49
N THR A 510 -11.62 -18.23 8.28
CA THR A 510 -10.91 -17.74 7.11
C THR A 510 -11.58 -16.48 6.56
N GLY A 511 -10.78 -15.55 6.05
CA GLY A 511 -11.23 -14.39 5.29
C GLY A 511 -12.43 -13.66 5.92
N ASP A 512 -12.20 -12.93 7.02
CA ASP A 512 -13.25 -12.14 7.72
C ASP A 512 -14.49 -12.95 8.15
N GLY A 513 -14.33 -14.24 8.37
CA GLY A 513 -15.43 -15.12 8.82
C GLY A 513 -16.38 -15.55 7.71
N GLY A 514 -15.90 -15.66 6.46
CA GLY A 514 -16.72 -16.09 5.33
C GLY A 514 -17.40 -17.45 5.49
N ASN A 515 -16.91 -18.29 6.39
CA ASN A 515 -17.49 -19.59 6.75
C ASN A 515 -18.51 -19.53 7.91
N LEU A 516 -18.82 -18.35 8.44
CA LEU A 516 -19.78 -18.12 9.52
C LEU A 516 -20.92 -17.19 9.04
N SER A 517 -22.13 -17.40 9.59
CA SER A 517 -23.22 -16.46 9.37
C SER A 517 -22.94 -15.12 10.06
N GLN A 518 -23.61 -14.05 9.63
CA GLN A 518 -23.48 -12.73 10.26
C GLN A 518 -23.81 -12.77 11.76
N GLY A 519 -24.88 -13.47 12.14
CA GLY A 519 -25.25 -13.63 13.54
C GLY A 519 -24.23 -14.41 14.37
N GLN A 520 -23.59 -15.45 13.79
CA GLN A 520 -22.50 -16.19 14.44
C GLN A 520 -21.28 -15.29 14.67
N ARG A 521 -20.90 -14.46 13.69
CA ARG A 521 -19.81 -13.49 13.86
C ARG A 521 -20.13 -12.49 14.98
N GLN A 522 -21.39 -12.01 15.04
CA GLN A 522 -21.81 -11.08 16.08
C GLN A 522 -21.77 -11.72 17.48
N LEU A 523 -22.20 -12.98 17.64
CA LEU A 523 -22.06 -13.72 18.91
C LEU A 523 -20.60 -13.88 19.34
N LEU A 524 -19.67 -14.06 18.38
CA LEU A 524 -18.23 -14.10 18.67
C LEU A 524 -17.69 -12.73 19.07
N ALA A 525 -18.17 -11.64 18.47
CA ALA A 525 -17.80 -10.27 18.87
C ALA A 525 -18.27 -9.95 20.30
N ILE A 526 -19.48 -10.40 20.66
CA ILE A 526 -20.00 -10.30 22.03
C ILE A 526 -19.12 -11.14 22.99
N ALA A 527 -18.71 -12.36 22.60
CA ALA A 527 -17.83 -13.19 23.42
C ALA A 527 -16.44 -12.56 23.59
N ARG A 528 -15.91 -11.88 22.53
CA ARG A 528 -14.68 -11.09 22.58
C ARG A 528 -14.78 -9.95 23.59
N ALA A 529 -15.89 -9.23 23.60
CA ALA A 529 -16.15 -8.18 24.60
C ALA A 529 -16.35 -8.75 26.02
N ALA A 530 -16.97 -9.93 26.13
CA ALA A 530 -17.19 -10.60 27.41
C ALA A 530 -15.88 -11.07 28.07
N VAL A 531 -14.92 -11.58 27.31
CA VAL A 531 -13.63 -12.04 27.86
C VAL A 531 -12.74 -10.86 28.28
N ALA A 532 -12.90 -9.68 27.67
CA ALA A 532 -12.23 -8.46 28.08
C ALA A 532 -12.68 -7.98 29.47
N ASP A 533 -13.95 -8.19 29.80
CA ASP A 533 -14.60 -7.85 31.09
C ASP A 533 -14.39 -6.39 31.53
N PRO A 534 -14.71 -5.40 30.69
CA PRO A 534 -14.48 -3.98 30.99
C PRO A 534 -15.60 -3.38 31.85
N PRO A 535 -15.34 -2.31 32.61
CA PRO A 535 -16.35 -1.57 33.36
C PRO A 535 -17.32 -0.77 32.51
N VAL A 536 -16.92 -0.38 31.30
CA VAL A 536 -17.76 0.38 30.35
C VAL A 536 -17.85 -0.33 29.01
N MET A 537 -19.04 -0.36 28.43
CA MET A 537 -19.30 -1.02 27.15
C MET A 537 -19.96 -0.09 26.16
N ILE A 538 -19.62 -0.26 24.90
CA ILE A 538 -20.22 0.40 23.76
C ILE A 538 -20.77 -0.66 22.81
N LEU A 539 -22.07 -0.58 22.54
CA LEU A 539 -22.77 -1.55 21.69
C LEU A 539 -23.37 -0.81 20.49
N ASP A 540 -22.92 -1.16 19.28
CA ASP A 540 -23.53 -0.68 18.04
C ASP A 540 -24.43 -1.78 17.48
N GLU A 541 -25.73 -1.61 17.63
CA GLU A 541 -26.74 -2.64 17.34
C GLU A 541 -27.26 -2.52 15.92
N ALA A 542 -26.82 -3.40 15.01
CA ALA A 542 -27.48 -3.60 13.72
C ALA A 542 -27.69 -5.09 13.46
N THR A 543 -28.94 -5.52 13.62
CA THR A 543 -29.35 -6.92 13.41
C THR A 543 -30.31 -7.07 12.22
N SER A 544 -30.33 -6.12 11.29
CA SER A 544 -31.31 -6.03 10.19
C SER A 544 -31.32 -7.22 9.20
N SER A 545 -30.34 -8.12 9.26
CA SER A 545 -30.20 -9.25 8.33
C SER A 545 -30.00 -10.61 9.02
N ILE A 546 -30.43 -10.74 10.28
CA ILE A 546 -30.22 -11.94 11.10
C ILE A 546 -31.57 -12.67 11.30
N ASP A 547 -31.55 -14.00 11.26
CA ASP A 547 -32.73 -14.79 11.57
C ASP A 547 -33.21 -14.61 13.01
N THR A 548 -34.54 -14.66 13.23
CA THR A 548 -35.18 -14.36 14.51
C THR A 548 -34.66 -15.20 15.69
N ARG A 549 -34.23 -16.45 15.45
CA ARG A 549 -33.70 -17.32 16.51
C ARG A 549 -32.30 -16.88 16.95
N THR A 550 -31.42 -16.59 16.00
CA THR A 550 -30.08 -16.09 16.29
C THR A 550 -30.15 -14.72 16.93
N GLU A 551 -31.10 -13.88 16.50
CA GLU A 551 -31.37 -12.60 17.09
C GLU A 551 -31.69 -12.67 18.58
N LEU A 552 -32.57 -13.57 19.01
CA LEU A 552 -32.86 -13.80 20.43
C LEU A 552 -31.62 -14.20 21.23
N HIS A 553 -30.74 -15.01 20.63
CA HIS A 553 -29.47 -15.38 21.25
C HIS A 553 -28.51 -14.18 21.41
N ILE A 554 -28.49 -13.27 20.44
CA ILE A 554 -27.70 -12.03 20.50
C ILE A 554 -28.25 -11.12 21.59
N GLU A 555 -29.58 -10.88 21.62
CA GLU A 555 -30.25 -10.07 22.63
C GLU A 555 -29.99 -10.60 24.05
N HIS A 556 -30.16 -11.89 24.28
CA HIS A 556 -29.86 -12.53 25.57
C HIS A 556 -28.36 -12.43 25.94
N GLY A 557 -27.46 -12.57 24.97
CA GLY A 557 -26.03 -12.42 25.18
C GLY A 557 -25.66 -11.00 25.58
N MET A 558 -26.23 -10.02 24.88
CA MET A 558 -26.02 -8.61 25.17
C MET A 558 -26.59 -8.21 26.54
N ASP A 559 -27.83 -8.64 26.89
CA ASP A 559 -28.43 -8.32 28.18
C ASP A 559 -27.58 -8.83 29.35
N ARG A 560 -27.07 -10.06 29.26
CA ARG A 560 -26.20 -10.61 30.31
C ARG A 560 -24.88 -9.84 30.40
N LEU A 561 -24.36 -9.39 29.26
CA LEU A 561 -23.11 -8.66 29.20
C LEU A 561 -23.22 -7.26 29.79
N MET A 562 -24.41 -6.64 29.73
CA MET A 562 -24.70 -5.30 30.24
C MET A 562 -24.81 -5.22 31.77
N ILE A 563 -25.06 -6.34 32.46
CA ILE A 563 -25.32 -6.34 33.90
C ILE A 563 -24.13 -5.80 34.68
N GLY A 564 -24.36 -4.81 35.55
CA GLY A 564 -23.36 -4.24 36.45
C GLY A 564 -22.34 -3.30 35.78
N ARG A 565 -22.56 -2.89 34.53
CA ARG A 565 -21.66 -2.02 33.77
C ARG A 565 -22.35 -0.77 33.25
N THR A 566 -21.57 0.28 33.01
CA THR A 566 -22.09 1.44 32.26
C THR A 566 -22.07 1.10 30.76
N VAL A 567 -23.22 1.26 30.11
CA VAL A 567 -23.39 0.82 28.72
C VAL A 567 -23.90 1.94 27.84
N PHE A 568 -23.24 2.17 26.74
CA PHE A 568 -23.69 3.06 25.66
C PHE A 568 -24.19 2.22 24.50
N VAL A 569 -25.46 2.39 24.11
CA VAL A 569 -26.04 1.60 23.02
C VAL A 569 -26.45 2.54 21.89
N ILE A 570 -25.94 2.31 20.69
CA ILE A 570 -26.50 2.90 19.46
C ILE A 570 -27.63 1.98 19.04
N ALA A 571 -28.85 2.40 19.35
CA ALA A 571 -30.00 1.54 19.22
C ALA A 571 -30.69 1.73 17.85
N HIS A 572 -30.86 0.64 17.13
CA HIS A 572 -31.65 0.54 15.91
C HIS A 572 -32.99 -0.16 16.16
N ARG A 573 -33.24 -0.61 17.41
CA ARG A 573 -34.45 -1.32 17.83
C ARG A 573 -35.12 -0.69 19.02
N LEU A 574 -36.45 -0.67 18.94
CA LEU A 574 -37.28 -0.10 19.99
C LEU A 574 -37.21 -0.87 21.32
N SER A 575 -37.03 -2.22 21.27
CA SER A 575 -36.90 -3.07 22.46
C SER A 575 -35.67 -2.70 23.29
N THR A 576 -34.53 -2.51 22.66
CA THR A 576 -33.29 -2.13 23.33
C THR A 576 -33.35 -0.73 23.93
N VAL A 577 -34.03 0.21 23.24
CA VAL A 577 -34.24 1.59 23.70
C VAL A 577 -35.11 1.63 24.93
N ARG A 578 -36.25 0.93 24.89
CA ARG A 578 -37.28 0.95 25.94
C ARG A 578 -36.74 0.56 27.31
N ASN A 579 -35.82 -0.41 27.36
CA ASN A 579 -35.23 -0.91 28.59
C ASN A 579 -33.98 -0.13 29.03
N SER A 580 -33.74 1.08 28.49
CA SER A 580 -32.58 1.91 28.86
C SER A 580 -32.93 2.87 30.00
N ASN A 581 -31.96 3.11 30.90
CA ASN A 581 -32.11 4.03 32.02
C ASN A 581 -32.19 5.49 31.57
N ALA A 582 -31.55 5.82 30.44
CA ALA A 582 -31.70 7.13 29.81
C ALA A 582 -31.62 6.96 28.29
N ILE A 583 -32.41 7.74 27.59
CA ILE A 583 -32.46 7.79 26.12
C ILE A 583 -32.07 9.20 25.71
N MET A 584 -31.13 9.30 24.78
CA MET A 584 -30.67 10.55 24.17
C MET A 584 -31.15 10.56 22.72
N VAL A 585 -32.02 11.49 22.38
CA VAL A 585 -32.49 11.69 21.00
C VAL A 585 -31.61 12.71 20.33
N LEU A 586 -30.88 12.27 19.28
CA LEU A 586 -29.98 13.11 18.51
C LEU A 586 -30.63 13.52 17.19
N GLU A 587 -30.49 14.79 16.84
CA GLU A 587 -30.87 15.32 15.54
C GLU A 587 -29.89 16.43 15.14
N HIS A 588 -29.38 16.38 13.91
CA HIS A 588 -28.42 17.36 13.35
C HIS A 588 -27.19 17.67 14.23
N GLY A 589 -26.73 16.68 15.00
CA GLY A 589 -25.55 16.80 15.86
C GLY A 589 -25.83 17.39 17.25
N GLU A 590 -27.08 17.54 17.65
CA GLU A 590 -27.49 18.05 18.95
C GLU A 590 -28.37 17.02 19.71
N ILE A 591 -28.33 17.03 21.05
CA ILE A 591 -29.26 16.23 21.88
C ILE A 591 -30.51 17.07 22.09
N ILE A 592 -31.61 16.70 21.41
CA ILE A 592 -32.87 17.44 21.43
C ILE A 592 -33.83 16.97 22.54
N GLU A 593 -33.72 15.71 22.95
CA GLU A 593 -34.55 15.15 24.03
C GLU A 593 -33.72 14.19 24.89
N ARG A 594 -33.99 14.17 26.18
CA ARG A 594 -33.38 13.28 27.15
C ARG A 594 -34.35 12.85 28.22
N GLY A 595 -34.45 11.56 28.52
CA GLY A 595 -35.32 11.02 29.56
C GLY A 595 -35.32 9.49 29.54
N ASP A 596 -36.19 8.89 30.34
CA ASP A 596 -36.57 7.49 30.20
C ASP A 596 -37.70 7.30 29.19
N HIS A 597 -38.07 6.06 28.91
CA HIS A 597 -39.13 5.73 27.95
C HIS A 597 -40.46 6.44 28.26
N ASP A 598 -40.92 6.37 29.51
CA ASP A 598 -42.22 6.85 29.89
C ASP A 598 -42.29 8.40 29.86
N ALA A 599 -41.23 9.06 30.33
CA ALA A 599 -41.11 10.52 30.28
C ALA A 599 -41.11 11.04 28.85
N LEU A 600 -40.32 10.43 27.94
CA LEU A 600 -40.26 10.86 26.55
C LEU A 600 -41.55 10.55 25.76
N MET A 601 -42.21 9.43 26.06
CA MET A 601 -43.53 9.14 25.49
C MET A 601 -44.58 10.16 25.92
N ALA A 602 -44.55 10.63 27.19
CA ALA A 602 -45.46 11.65 27.71
C ALA A 602 -45.23 13.03 27.07
N GLN A 603 -43.98 13.37 26.71
CA GLN A 603 -43.61 14.63 26.03
C GLN A 603 -44.18 14.73 24.61
N LYS A 604 -44.51 13.58 23.96
CA LYS A 604 -45.01 13.51 22.58
C LYS A 604 -44.09 14.22 21.56
N GLY A 605 -42.81 14.23 21.83
CA GLY A 605 -41.78 14.84 20.98
C GLY A 605 -41.26 13.88 19.90
N ARG A 606 -40.01 14.06 19.48
CA ARG A 606 -39.35 13.28 18.43
C ARG A 606 -39.26 11.79 18.76
N TYR A 607 -38.97 11.46 20.03
CA TYR A 607 -38.97 10.07 20.50
C TYR A 607 -40.33 9.38 20.31
N TYR A 608 -41.42 10.08 20.66
CA TYR A 608 -42.78 9.57 20.46
C TYR A 608 -43.09 9.31 18.98
N GLU A 609 -42.64 10.20 18.08
CA GLU A 609 -42.81 10.02 16.62
C GLU A 609 -42.09 8.79 16.12
N LEU A 610 -40.85 8.55 16.60
CA LEU A 610 -40.06 7.35 16.29
C LEU A 610 -40.77 6.08 16.81
N CYS A 611 -41.28 6.09 18.04
CA CYS A 611 -41.94 4.95 18.63
C CYS A 611 -43.28 4.61 17.96
N THR A 612 -44.03 5.62 17.48
CA THR A 612 -45.35 5.44 16.84
C THR A 612 -45.27 5.24 15.33
N GLY A 613 -44.09 5.18 14.75
CA GLY A 613 -43.88 4.99 13.32
C GLY A 613 -44.20 6.22 12.45
N LYS A 614 -44.42 7.39 13.06
CA LYS A 614 -44.61 8.67 12.35
C LYS A 614 -43.28 9.20 11.79
N ALA A 615 -42.18 8.79 12.37
CA ALA A 615 -40.83 9.04 11.88
C ALA A 615 -40.00 7.73 11.83
N LYS A 616 -39.00 7.66 10.96
CA LYS A 616 -38.10 6.48 10.84
C LYS A 616 -36.92 6.59 11.80
N LEU A 617 -36.55 5.47 12.42
CA LEU A 617 -35.36 5.34 13.29
C LEU A 617 -34.01 5.43 12.53
N SER A 618 -34.04 5.25 11.20
CA SER A 618 -32.83 5.26 10.35
C SER A 618 -33.08 5.94 9.01
#